data_75b49064b8a8cc786f0753ec3c1bd878
#
_entry.id   75b49064b8a8cc786f0753ec3c1bd878
#
_cell.length_a   1.000
_cell.length_b   1.000
_cell.length_c   1.000
_cell.angle_alpha   90.00
_cell.angle_beta   90.00
_cell.angle_gamma   90.00
#
_symmetry.space_group_name_H-M   'P 1'
#
loop_
_entity.id
_entity.type
_entity.pdbx_description
1 polymer ?
#
loop_
_entity_poly.entity_id
_entity_poly.type
_entity_poly.pdbx_seq_one_letter_code
_entity_poly.pdbx_strand_id
1 'polypeptide(L)'
;MFPRQVDWAMNTDRVAVIHLLASDPDRHGTGIGRCLLEKARDVARERNADVIRLDTLPYNTPARHLYESFDFQYRGDIEIYYPSAGTIPFSMYEYLL
;
A
#
# COMPACT_ATOMS: atom_id res chain seq x y z
N MET A 1 8.39 7.13 4.83
CA MET A 1 9.20 5.94 5.12
C MET A 1 8.50 5.11 6.17
N PHE A 2 8.43 3.82 5.97
CA PHE A 2 7.73 2.93 6.89
C PHE A 2 8.65 2.50 8.03
N PRO A 3 8.10 2.31 9.25
CA PRO A 3 8.87 1.87 10.40
C PRO A 3 9.49 0.49 10.23
N ARG A 4 10.53 0.19 11.01
CA ARG A 4 11.25 -1.08 10.93
C ARG A 4 10.52 -2.25 11.55
N GLN A 5 9.50 -2.00 12.36
CA GLN A 5 8.74 -3.06 13.02
C GLN A 5 7.81 -3.83 12.08
N VAL A 6 7.70 -3.40 10.82
CA VAL A 6 6.93 -4.14 9.82
C VAL A 6 7.80 -5.27 9.27
N ASP A 7 7.21 -6.46 9.19
CA ASP A 7 7.93 -7.65 8.72
C ASP A 7 7.93 -7.72 7.19
N TRP A 8 8.81 -6.91 6.58
CA TRP A 8 8.93 -6.89 5.14
C TRP A 8 9.61 -8.15 4.61
N ALA A 9 9.16 -8.65 3.47
CA ALA A 9 9.75 -9.83 2.83
C ALA A 9 11.13 -9.55 2.24
N MET A 10 11.39 -8.29 1.87
CA MET A 10 12.65 -7.91 1.23
C MET A 10 13.23 -6.68 1.91
N ASN A 11 14.49 -6.80 2.31
CA ASN A 11 15.24 -5.67 2.86
C ASN A 11 16.00 -5.01 1.72
N THR A 12 15.47 -3.91 1.18
CA THR A 12 16.03 -3.22 0.04
C THR A 12 15.83 -1.71 0.18
N ASP A 13 16.74 -0.94 -0.41
CA ASP A 13 16.59 0.51 -0.51
C ASP A 13 15.80 0.94 -1.76
N ARG A 14 15.55 0.01 -2.68
CA ARG A 14 14.84 0.32 -3.92
C ARG A 14 13.36 0.03 -3.76
N VAL A 15 12.70 0.88 -3.00
CA VAL A 15 11.29 0.74 -2.64
C VAL A 15 10.49 1.84 -3.33
N ALA A 16 9.43 1.46 -4.03
CA ALA A 16 8.43 2.40 -4.49
C ALA A 16 7.34 2.49 -3.42
N VAL A 17 7.11 3.69 -2.91
CA VAL A 17 6.07 3.93 -1.91
C VAL A 17 4.93 4.65 -2.61
N ILE A 18 3.72 4.10 -2.47
CA ILE A 18 2.54 4.67 -3.08
C ILE A 18 1.56 5.03 -1.97
N HIS A 19 1.19 6.30 -1.94
CA HIS A 19 0.12 6.76 -1.07
C HIS A 19 -1.13 6.88 -1.93
N LEU A 20 -1.91 5.82 -1.96
CA LEU A 20 -3.18 5.86 -2.66
C LEU A 20 -4.16 6.64 -1.80
N LEU A 21 -4.46 7.84 -2.26
CA LEU A 21 -5.54 8.62 -1.68
C LEU A 21 -6.83 7.84 -1.82
N ALA A 22 -7.69 7.98 -0.81
CA ALA A 22 -8.95 7.26 -0.78
C ALA A 22 -9.65 7.38 -2.11
N SER A 23 -9.90 6.25 -2.76
CA SER A 23 -10.72 6.21 -3.95
C SER A 23 -12.13 6.68 -3.57
N ASP A 24 -12.76 7.43 -4.47
CA ASP A 24 -14.14 7.82 -4.31
C ASP A 24 -14.98 6.56 -4.08
N PRO A 25 -15.72 6.45 -2.95
CA PRO A 25 -16.53 5.27 -2.70
C PRO A 25 -17.53 4.96 -3.81
N ASP A 26 -18.01 5.98 -4.50
CA ASP A 26 -18.96 5.81 -5.60
C ASP A 26 -18.34 5.18 -6.84
N ARG A 27 -17.02 5.08 -6.88
CA ARG A 27 -16.29 4.51 -8.01
C ARG A 27 -15.71 3.13 -7.73
N HIS A 28 -16.00 2.56 -6.58
CA HIS A 28 -15.58 1.20 -6.29
C HIS A 28 -16.25 0.25 -7.28
N GLY A 29 -15.47 -0.69 -7.79
CA GLY A 29 -15.95 -1.64 -8.79
C GLY A 29 -15.84 -1.17 -10.23
N THR A 30 -15.36 0.05 -10.48
CA THR A 30 -15.16 0.56 -11.84
C THR A 30 -13.83 0.14 -12.46
N GLY A 31 -12.95 -0.50 -11.70
CA GLY A 31 -11.63 -0.88 -12.17
C GLY A 31 -10.57 0.21 -12.12
N ILE A 32 -10.92 1.41 -11.68
CA ILE A 32 -9.96 2.52 -11.62
C ILE A 32 -8.81 2.22 -10.68
N GLY A 33 -9.10 1.65 -9.49
CA GLY A 33 -8.06 1.31 -8.53
C GLY A 33 -7.08 0.29 -9.09
N ARG A 34 -7.58 -0.72 -9.79
CA ARG A 34 -6.73 -1.73 -10.42
C ARG A 34 -5.86 -1.12 -11.52
N CYS A 35 -6.41 -0.23 -12.34
CA CYS A 35 -5.64 0.46 -13.37
C CYS A 35 -4.53 1.30 -12.75
N LEU A 36 -4.80 1.99 -11.63
CA LEU A 36 -3.78 2.76 -10.93
C LEU A 36 -2.65 1.88 -10.41
N LEU A 37 -2.98 0.71 -9.86
CA LEU A 37 -1.97 -0.23 -9.39
C LEU A 37 -1.14 -0.81 -10.53
N GLU A 38 -1.76 -1.11 -11.67
CA GLU A 38 -1.04 -1.58 -12.85
C GLU A 38 -0.05 -0.53 -13.34
N LYS A 39 -0.47 0.72 -13.41
CA LYS A 39 0.41 1.81 -13.81
C LYS A 39 1.53 2.02 -12.80
N ALA A 40 1.22 1.97 -11.53
CA ALA A 40 2.23 2.11 -10.48
C ALA A 40 3.27 1.00 -10.58
N ARG A 41 2.84 -0.22 -10.85
CA ARG A 41 3.75 -1.36 -11.04
C ARG A 41 4.69 -1.11 -12.22
N ASP A 42 4.15 -0.66 -13.35
CA ASP A 42 4.93 -0.43 -14.54
C ASP A 42 5.96 0.69 -14.32
N VAL A 43 5.56 1.78 -13.68
CA VAL A 43 6.47 2.89 -13.35
C VAL A 43 7.56 2.42 -12.38
N ALA A 44 7.18 1.63 -11.37
CA ALA A 44 8.14 1.11 -10.40
C ALA A 44 9.20 0.22 -11.09
N ARG A 45 8.79 -0.62 -12.03
CA ARG A 45 9.71 -1.45 -12.81
C ARG A 45 10.64 -0.62 -13.67
N GLU A 46 10.13 0.43 -14.32
CA GLU A 46 10.95 1.33 -15.12
C GLU A 46 12.01 2.04 -14.28
N ARG A 47 11.72 2.28 -13.00
CA ARG A 47 12.65 2.94 -12.08
C ARG A 47 13.52 1.96 -11.31
N ASN A 48 13.51 0.69 -11.68
CA ASN A 48 14.31 -0.37 -11.06
C ASN A 48 14.02 -0.55 -9.57
N ALA A 49 12.78 -0.32 -9.14
CA ALA A 49 12.37 -0.65 -7.78
C ALA A 49 12.28 -2.17 -7.62
N ASP A 50 12.56 -2.64 -6.43
CA ASP A 50 12.46 -4.07 -6.10
C ASP A 50 11.09 -4.44 -5.57
N VAL A 51 10.44 -3.51 -4.88
CA VAL A 51 9.15 -3.74 -4.25
C VAL A 51 8.31 -2.47 -4.33
N ILE A 52 6.99 -2.65 -4.25
CA ILE A 52 6.04 -1.57 -3.99
C ILE A 52 5.49 -1.79 -2.59
N ARG A 53 5.49 -0.74 -1.78
CA ARG A 53 4.89 -0.76 -0.45
C ARG A 53 3.81 0.30 -0.36
N LEU A 54 2.71 -0.06 0.28
CA LEU A 54 1.61 0.87 0.48
C LEU A 54 0.90 0.58 1.79
N ASP A 55 0.12 1.55 2.24
CA ASP A 55 -0.63 1.44 3.47
C ASP A 55 -2.10 1.73 3.23
N THR A 56 -2.91 1.31 4.17
CA THR A 56 -4.32 1.68 4.22
C THR A 56 -4.81 1.60 5.66
N LEU A 57 -5.94 2.24 5.93
CA LEU A 57 -6.59 2.08 7.23
C LEU A 57 -7.11 0.65 7.34
N PRO A 58 -6.96 -0.01 8.51
CA PRO A 58 -7.33 -1.43 8.65
C PRO A 58 -8.78 -1.74 8.35
N TYR A 59 -9.67 -0.76 8.55
CA TYR A 59 -11.09 -0.93 8.31
C TYR A 59 -11.52 -0.52 6.89
N ASN A 60 -10.59 -0.13 6.04
CA ASN A 60 -10.89 0.19 4.65
C ASN A 60 -10.95 -1.11 3.84
N THR A 61 -12.05 -1.83 3.98
CA THR A 61 -12.23 -3.13 3.37
C THR A 61 -12.10 -3.11 1.84
N PRO A 62 -12.69 -2.16 1.11
CA PRO A 62 -12.52 -2.12 -0.34
C PRO A 62 -11.06 -1.99 -0.78
N ALA A 63 -10.26 -1.14 -0.09
CA ALA A 63 -8.86 -0.99 -0.43
C ALA A 63 -8.08 -2.27 -0.15
N ARG A 64 -8.35 -2.92 0.98
CA ARG A 64 -7.68 -4.18 1.33
C ARG A 64 -7.99 -5.27 0.31
N HIS A 65 -9.26 -5.39 -0.10
CA HIS A 65 -9.64 -6.36 -1.13
C HIS A 65 -8.95 -6.07 -2.46
N LEU A 66 -8.85 -4.81 -2.85
CA LEU A 66 -8.17 -4.42 -4.07
C LEU A 66 -6.70 -4.84 -4.04
N TYR A 67 -5.99 -4.52 -2.95
CA TYR A 67 -4.57 -4.85 -2.83
C TYR A 67 -4.35 -6.36 -2.84
N GLU A 68 -5.16 -7.09 -2.10
CA GLU A 68 -5.05 -8.55 -2.04
C GLU A 68 -5.38 -9.19 -3.38
N SER A 69 -6.35 -8.66 -4.12
CA SER A 69 -6.69 -9.16 -5.46
C SER A 69 -5.59 -8.89 -6.49
N PHE A 70 -4.73 -7.91 -6.22
CA PHE A 70 -3.60 -7.57 -7.08
C PHE A 70 -2.30 -8.28 -6.65
N ASP A 71 -2.40 -9.22 -5.71
CA ASP A 71 -1.28 -9.99 -5.17
C ASP A 71 -0.36 -9.21 -4.23
N PHE A 72 -0.81 -8.09 -3.70
CA PHE A 72 -0.12 -7.47 -2.57
C PHE A 72 -0.29 -8.36 -1.35
N GLN A 73 0.79 -8.50 -0.59
CA GLN A 73 0.80 -9.31 0.62
C GLN A 73 0.72 -8.42 1.85
N TYR A 74 -0.16 -8.79 2.75
CA TYR A 74 -0.31 -8.11 4.03
C TYR A 74 0.90 -8.40 4.91
N ARG A 75 1.51 -7.35 5.48
CA ARG A 75 2.73 -7.48 6.31
C ARG A 75 2.53 -7.04 7.75
N GLY A 76 1.32 -6.76 8.16
CA GLY A 76 1.03 -6.38 9.53
C GLY A 76 0.54 -4.96 9.67
N ASP A 77 0.08 -4.63 10.87
CA ASP A 77 -0.38 -3.30 11.21
C ASP A 77 0.69 -2.57 12.01
N ILE A 78 0.77 -1.27 11.79
CA ILE A 78 1.59 -0.38 12.61
C ILE A 78 0.71 0.75 13.14
N GLU A 79 1.19 1.40 14.19
CA GLU A 79 0.53 2.59 14.72
C GLU A 79 1.44 3.79 14.57
N ILE A 80 0.88 4.88 14.06
CA ILE A 80 1.61 6.14 13.88
C ILE A 80 0.91 7.20 14.71
N TYR A 81 1.69 7.92 15.53
CA TYR A 81 1.17 8.98 16.35
C TYR A 81 1.16 10.30 15.60
N TYR A 82 -0.01 10.93 15.55
CA TYR A 82 -0.19 12.27 15.00
C TYR A 82 -0.63 13.22 16.12
N PRO A 83 0.11 14.29 16.38
CA PRO A 83 -0.24 15.20 17.48
C PRO A 83 -1.66 15.75 17.40
N SER A 84 -2.21 15.91 16.20
CA SER A 84 -3.55 16.46 16.00
C SER A 84 -4.66 15.41 16.11
N ALA A 85 -4.35 14.13 15.94
CA ALA A 85 -5.36 13.08 15.81
C ALA A 85 -5.12 11.88 16.74
N GLY A 86 -3.98 11.83 17.44
CA GLY A 86 -3.61 10.69 18.27
C GLY A 86 -3.00 9.56 17.46
N THR A 87 -3.06 8.35 17.99
CA THR A 87 -2.47 7.18 17.35
C THR A 87 -3.43 6.62 16.33
N ILE A 88 -2.93 6.45 15.10
CA ILE A 88 -3.72 5.92 13.99
C ILE A 88 -3.09 4.62 13.50
N PRO A 89 -3.84 3.52 13.42
CA PRO A 89 -3.33 2.27 12.89
C PRO A 89 -3.33 2.27 11.36
N PHE A 90 -2.34 1.60 10.78
CA PHE A 90 -2.26 1.38 9.33
C PHE A 90 -1.93 -0.08 9.05
N SER A 91 -2.59 -0.64 8.05
CA SER A 91 -2.27 -1.97 7.53
C SER A 91 -1.29 -1.81 6.38
N MET A 92 -0.18 -2.54 6.45
CA MET A 92 0.92 -2.43 5.51
C MET A 92 0.88 -3.57 4.51
N TYR A 93 1.09 -3.23 3.23
CA TYR A 93 1.09 -4.18 2.14
C TYR A 93 2.36 -4.05 1.29
N GLU A 94 2.77 -5.14 0.69
CA GLU A 94 3.98 -5.21 -0.12
C GLU A 94 3.74 -6.05 -1.37
N TYR A 95 4.27 -5.58 -2.50
CA TYR A 95 4.23 -6.31 -3.77
C TYR A 95 5.66 -6.45 -4.28
N LEU A 96 6.12 -7.67 -4.48
CA LEU A 96 7.46 -7.94 -4.99
C LEU A 96 7.46 -7.82 -6.52
N LEU A 97 8.35 -7.00 -7.04
CA LEU A 97 8.46 -6.75 -8.49
C LEU A 97 9.31 -7.77 -9.21
#